data_b382de3e78f7bf26b83ca9aadaef21f5
#
_entry.id   b382de3e78f7bf26b83ca9aadaef21f5
#
_cell.length_a   1.000
_cell.length_b   1.000
_cell.length_c   1.000
_cell.angle_alpha   90.00
_cell.angle_beta   90.00
_cell.angle_gamma   90.00
#
_symmetry.space_group_name_H-M   'P 1'
#
loop_
_entity.id
_entity.type
_entity.pdbx_description
1 polymer ?
#
loop_
_entity_poly.entity_id
_entity_poly.type
_entity_poly.pdbx_seq_one_letter_code
_entity_poly.pdbx_strand_id
1 'polypeptide(L)'
;MQITWLGHSCVLLSGTKKVLVDPFIEGGSVIDTDPDIVAVTHGHEDHMGETVALGKKTVAINEIAKYLKTKGIPAEGMNIGGTINLDGVTFTMTPALHSAWIEEAGIGCNGGAAAGFVIGMDGVKVYHAGDTALFSDMKLVGELYHPDVALLPIGGRFTMGISEAMMAANFVGAKMVIPIHYNTWEKIRVDPAPFKEAIERTTDMKVKILQPGESVEIMPSA
;
A
#
# COMPACT_ATOMS: atom_id res chain seq x y z
N MET A 1 -3.45 12.18 11.31
CA MET A 1 -2.54 11.60 10.28
C MET A 1 -2.93 12.14 8.91
N GLN A 2 -1.95 12.57 8.10
CA GLN A 2 -2.19 12.96 6.72
C GLN A 2 -1.79 11.81 5.80
N ILE A 3 -2.60 11.54 4.78
CA ILE A 3 -2.33 10.55 3.72
C ILE A 3 -2.17 11.31 2.41
N THR A 4 -1.02 11.17 1.75
CA THR A 4 -0.74 11.75 0.44
C THR A 4 -0.57 10.63 -0.58
N TRP A 5 -1.38 10.62 -1.64
CA TRP A 5 -1.16 9.73 -2.77
C TRP A 5 -0.18 10.38 -3.74
N LEU A 6 0.96 9.75 -3.95
CA LEU A 6 2.01 10.27 -4.84
C LEU A 6 1.89 9.77 -6.29
N GLY A 7 1.00 8.81 -6.51
CA GLY A 7 0.78 8.14 -7.78
C GLY A 7 1.00 6.64 -7.67
N HIS A 8 0.49 5.87 -8.62
CA HIS A 8 0.59 4.41 -8.63
C HIS A 8 0.14 3.79 -7.30
N SER A 9 1.01 3.03 -6.63
CA SER A 9 0.79 2.51 -5.26
C SER A 9 1.54 3.31 -4.20
N CYS A 10 2.25 4.38 -4.60
CA CYS A 10 3.07 5.17 -3.71
C CYS A 10 2.24 6.08 -2.82
N VAL A 11 2.32 5.85 -1.51
CA VAL A 11 1.57 6.61 -0.51
C VAL A 11 2.47 7.04 0.64
N LEU A 12 2.43 8.33 0.96
CA LEU A 12 3.10 8.90 2.14
C LEU A 12 2.08 9.08 3.27
N LEU A 13 2.34 8.42 4.39
CA LEU A 13 1.60 8.60 5.65
C LEU A 13 2.42 9.54 6.53
N SER A 14 1.88 10.71 6.86
CA SER A 14 2.55 11.72 7.66
C SER A 14 1.82 11.94 9.00
N GLY A 15 2.53 11.72 10.09
CA GLY A 15 2.08 11.89 11.47
C GLY A 15 3.28 12.12 12.37
N THR A 16 3.37 11.43 13.51
CA THR A 16 4.57 11.42 14.38
C THR A 16 5.79 10.87 13.65
N LYS A 17 5.58 10.08 12.62
CA LYS A 17 6.58 9.60 11.66
C LYS A 17 6.08 9.80 10.23
N LYS A 18 7.01 9.82 9.27
CA LYS A 18 6.73 9.73 7.85
C LYS A 18 6.98 8.30 7.39
N VAL A 19 5.94 7.62 6.94
CA VAL A 19 6.02 6.26 6.37
C VAL A 19 5.70 6.34 4.88
N LEU A 20 6.63 5.95 4.03
CA LEU A 20 6.44 5.88 2.59
C LEU A 20 6.23 4.42 2.18
N VAL A 21 5.09 4.13 1.56
CA VAL A 21 4.75 2.80 1.06
C VAL A 21 4.99 2.77 -0.44
N ASP A 22 5.68 1.72 -0.92
CA ASP A 22 5.95 1.44 -2.34
C ASP A 22 6.51 2.66 -3.09
N PRO A 23 7.79 3.03 -2.87
CA PRO A 23 8.39 4.30 -3.27
C PRO A 23 8.67 4.42 -4.78
N PHE A 24 7.62 4.35 -5.61
CA PHE A 24 7.69 4.48 -7.06
C PHE A 24 6.67 5.49 -7.58
N ILE A 25 7.14 6.45 -8.40
CA ILE A 25 6.28 7.33 -9.20
C ILE A 25 6.79 7.40 -10.65
N GLU A 26 5.90 7.26 -11.60
CA GLU A 26 6.27 7.30 -13.02
C GLU A 26 6.82 8.66 -13.42
N GLY A 27 8.01 8.67 -14.00
CA GLY A 27 8.64 9.90 -14.50
C GLY A 27 9.06 10.93 -13.44
N GLY A 28 9.08 10.54 -12.15
CA GLY A 28 9.43 11.42 -11.03
C GLY A 28 10.38 10.75 -10.05
N SER A 29 10.53 11.36 -8.86
CA SER A 29 11.32 10.83 -7.75
C SER A 29 10.64 11.11 -6.42
N VAL A 30 10.79 10.21 -5.46
CA VAL A 30 10.27 10.34 -4.09
C VAL A 30 11.34 10.73 -3.07
N ILE A 31 12.57 10.99 -3.52
CA ILE A 31 13.72 11.30 -2.61
C ILE A 31 13.40 12.49 -1.70
N ASP A 32 12.76 13.52 -2.23
CA ASP A 32 12.45 14.76 -1.47
C ASP A 32 11.36 14.55 -0.39
N THR A 33 10.68 13.40 -0.37
CA THR A 33 9.71 13.09 0.70
C THR A 33 10.39 12.89 2.05
N ASP A 34 11.66 12.49 2.03
CA ASP A 34 12.52 12.22 3.20
C ASP A 34 11.78 11.44 4.30
N PRO A 35 11.36 10.18 4.02
CA PRO A 35 10.60 9.38 4.98
C PRO A 35 11.50 8.91 6.14
N ASP A 36 10.90 8.67 7.31
CA ASP A 36 11.57 7.97 8.43
C ASP A 36 11.66 6.46 8.16
N ILE A 37 10.59 5.89 7.58
CA ILE A 37 10.44 4.45 7.33
C ILE A 37 9.88 4.25 5.92
N VAL A 38 10.39 3.24 5.22
CA VAL A 38 9.83 2.74 3.97
C VAL A 38 9.12 1.41 4.23
N ALA A 39 7.98 1.16 3.61
CA ALA A 39 7.33 -0.15 3.59
C ALA A 39 7.20 -0.63 2.14
N VAL A 40 7.60 -1.87 1.86
CA VAL A 40 7.53 -2.45 0.51
C VAL A 40 6.60 -3.65 0.53
N THR A 41 5.53 -3.59 -0.26
CA THR A 41 4.49 -4.62 -0.32
C THR A 41 4.98 -5.89 -1.03
N HIS A 42 5.71 -5.74 -2.13
CA HIS A 42 6.26 -6.85 -2.90
C HIS A 42 7.42 -6.42 -3.82
N GLY A 43 8.02 -7.40 -4.51
CA GLY A 43 9.32 -7.23 -5.17
C GLY A 43 9.29 -6.62 -6.56
N HIS A 44 8.16 -6.26 -7.16
CA HIS A 44 8.14 -5.66 -8.48
C HIS A 44 8.77 -4.26 -8.49
N GLU A 45 9.32 -3.87 -9.63
CA GLU A 45 10.07 -2.63 -9.80
C GLU A 45 9.22 -1.40 -9.48
N ASP A 46 7.96 -1.41 -9.86
CA ASP A 46 6.96 -0.37 -9.62
C ASP A 46 6.44 -0.28 -8.16
N HIS A 47 7.03 -1.09 -7.26
CA HIS A 47 6.84 -1.04 -5.81
C HIS A 47 8.15 -0.90 -5.05
N MET A 48 9.18 -1.67 -5.45
CA MET A 48 10.54 -1.51 -4.90
C MET A 48 11.09 -0.10 -5.17
N GLY A 49 10.85 0.44 -6.36
CA GLY A 49 11.14 1.81 -6.77
C GLY A 49 12.48 2.33 -6.27
N GLU A 50 12.47 3.48 -5.60
CA GLU A 50 13.64 4.16 -5.06
C GLU A 50 14.07 3.69 -3.65
N THR A 51 13.57 2.53 -3.17
CA THR A 51 13.89 2.00 -1.82
C THR A 51 15.39 2.00 -1.52
N VAL A 52 16.21 1.53 -2.47
CA VAL A 52 17.66 1.48 -2.29
C VAL A 52 18.27 2.89 -2.30
N ALA A 53 17.82 3.78 -3.17
CA ALA A 53 18.31 5.15 -3.25
C ALA A 53 17.95 5.98 -2.01
N LEU A 54 16.77 5.75 -1.43
CA LEU A 54 16.33 6.38 -0.19
C LEU A 54 17.22 5.99 1.00
N GLY A 55 17.73 4.76 1.04
CA GLY A 55 18.62 4.31 2.12
C GLY A 55 17.98 4.29 3.51
N LYS A 56 16.66 4.31 3.60
CA LYS A 56 15.91 4.41 4.85
C LYS A 56 15.63 3.04 5.47
N LYS A 57 15.31 3.05 6.77
CA LYS A 57 14.83 1.85 7.45
C LYS A 57 13.60 1.30 6.75
N THR A 58 13.65 0.06 6.28
CA THR A 58 12.61 -0.53 5.43
C THR A 58 11.96 -1.73 6.09
N VAL A 59 10.62 -1.80 6.04
CA VAL A 59 9.82 -2.96 6.45
C VAL A 59 9.36 -3.70 5.18
N ALA A 60 9.60 -5.00 5.12
CA ALA A 60 9.19 -5.82 3.98
C ALA A 60 9.09 -7.29 4.38
N ILE A 61 8.58 -8.13 3.45
CA ILE A 61 8.68 -9.57 3.63
C ILE A 61 10.17 -9.99 3.75
N ASN A 62 10.42 -11.08 4.47
CA ASN A 62 11.77 -11.49 4.85
C ASN A 62 12.75 -11.64 3.67
N GLU A 63 12.28 -12.09 2.50
CA GLU A 63 13.09 -12.24 1.28
C GLU A 63 13.55 -10.88 0.76
N ILE A 64 12.66 -9.90 0.67
CA ILE A 64 12.99 -8.52 0.27
C ILE A 64 13.92 -7.88 1.31
N ALA A 65 13.63 -8.04 2.60
CA ALA A 65 14.48 -7.50 3.65
C ALA A 65 15.91 -8.07 3.60
N LYS A 66 16.07 -9.37 3.32
CA LYS A 66 17.38 -9.99 3.09
C LYS A 66 18.09 -9.40 1.86
N TYR A 67 17.37 -9.25 0.75
CA TYR A 67 17.90 -8.61 -0.45
C TYR A 67 18.38 -7.19 -0.16
N LEU A 68 17.56 -6.35 0.48
CA LEU A 68 17.91 -4.97 0.84
C LEU A 68 19.13 -4.88 1.75
N LYS A 69 19.27 -5.81 2.71
CA LYS A 69 20.48 -5.91 3.55
C LYS A 69 21.75 -6.15 2.73
N THR A 70 21.68 -6.90 1.63
CA THR A 70 22.84 -7.07 0.72
C THR A 70 23.23 -5.77 0.02
N LYS A 71 22.30 -4.81 -0.08
CA LYS A 71 22.53 -3.46 -0.62
C LYS A 71 22.95 -2.45 0.46
N GLY A 72 23.12 -2.89 1.71
CA GLY A 72 23.47 -2.03 2.83
C GLY A 72 22.30 -1.24 3.42
N ILE A 73 21.04 -1.57 3.05
CA ILE A 73 19.85 -0.91 3.55
C ILE A 73 19.43 -1.55 4.87
N PRO A 74 19.18 -0.76 5.94
CA PRO A 74 18.63 -1.29 7.18
C PRO A 74 17.19 -1.75 6.95
N ALA A 75 16.93 -3.06 7.06
CA ALA A 75 15.62 -3.63 6.75
C ALA A 75 15.15 -4.58 7.86
N GLU A 76 13.88 -4.45 8.22
CA GLU A 76 13.18 -5.35 9.13
C GLU A 76 12.34 -6.33 8.31
N GLY A 77 12.72 -7.60 8.37
CA GLY A 77 12.00 -8.69 7.71
C GLY A 77 10.87 -9.21 8.59
N MET A 78 9.70 -9.34 7.99
CA MET A 78 8.56 -9.97 8.64
C MET A 78 7.87 -10.96 7.70
N ASN A 79 6.78 -11.56 8.11
CA ASN A 79 6.01 -12.46 7.27
C ASN A 79 4.50 -12.21 7.46
N ILE A 80 3.71 -12.69 6.51
CA ILE A 80 2.24 -12.58 6.53
C ILE A 80 1.69 -13.11 7.85
N GLY A 81 0.78 -12.35 8.46
CA GLY A 81 0.21 -12.61 9.78
C GLY A 81 1.03 -12.05 10.94
N GLY A 82 2.29 -11.63 10.70
CA GLY A 82 3.13 -11.01 11.72
C GLY A 82 2.80 -9.54 11.96
N THR A 83 3.09 -9.06 13.16
CA THR A 83 3.02 -7.64 13.53
C THR A 83 4.32 -7.22 14.22
N ILE A 84 4.86 -6.07 13.80
CA ILE A 84 6.00 -5.43 14.46
C ILE A 84 5.67 -3.99 14.84
N ASN A 85 6.37 -3.47 15.84
CA ASN A 85 6.41 -2.04 16.14
C ASN A 85 7.80 -1.51 15.79
N LEU A 86 7.88 -0.51 14.94
CA LEU A 86 9.10 0.15 14.55
C LEU A 86 8.98 1.65 14.80
N ASP A 87 9.75 2.14 15.76
CA ASP A 87 9.82 3.56 16.14
C ASP A 87 8.43 4.19 16.46
N GLY A 88 7.50 3.40 17.04
CA GLY A 88 6.15 3.84 17.40
C GLY A 88 5.08 3.60 16.32
N VAL A 89 5.47 3.14 15.13
CA VAL A 89 4.55 2.73 14.07
C VAL A 89 4.37 1.22 14.10
N THR A 90 3.12 0.75 14.08
CA THR A 90 2.82 -0.69 13.95
C THR A 90 2.63 -1.08 12.50
N PHE A 91 3.23 -2.20 12.11
CA PHE A 91 3.05 -2.81 10.79
C PHE A 91 2.55 -4.22 10.98
N THR A 92 1.36 -4.52 10.48
CA THR A 92 0.84 -5.89 10.39
C THR A 92 0.82 -6.30 8.93
N MET A 93 1.53 -7.35 8.56
CA MET A 93 1.59 -7.84 7.19
C MET A 93 0.39 -8.74 6.91
N THR A 94 -0.34 -8.42 5.84
CA THR A 94 -1.52 -9.16 5.40
C THR A 94 -1.25 -9.89 4.08
N PRO A 95 -2.02 -10.95 3.74
CA PRO A 95 -1.91 -11.58 2.44
C PRO A 95 -2.22 -10.63 1.30
N ALA A 96 -1.60 -10.87 0.14
CA ALA A 96 -2.00 -10.35 -1.16
C ALA A 96 -1.87 -11.48 -2.20
N LEU A 97 -2.79 -11.55 -3.15
CA LEU A 97 -2.77 -12.55 -4.22
C LEU A 97 -2.17 -11.94 -5.48
N HIS A 98 -0.85 -11.96 -5.56
CA HIS A 98 -0.07 -11.40 -6.66
C HIS A 98 1.28 -12.11 -6.77
N SER A 99 2.00 -11.92 -7.87
CA SER A 99 3.38 -12.37 -7.99
C SER A 99 4.33 -11.44 -7.20
N ALA A 100 5.51 -11.93 -6.84
CA ALA A 100 6.49 -11.15 -6.08
C ALA A 100 7.92 -11.51 -6.52
N TRP A 101 8.37 -10.86 -7.59
CA TRP A 101 9.65 -11.10 -8.22
C TRP A 101 10.51 -9.85 -8.10
N ILE A 102 11.75 -9.97 -7.68
CA ILE A 102 12.71 -8.86 -7.70
C ILE A 102 13.51 -8.97 -8.98
N GLU A 103 13.50 -7.95 -9.81
CA GLU A 103 14.34 -7.87 -11.00
C GLU A 103 15.54 -6.97 -10.73
N GLU A 104 16.73 -7.50 -10.97
CA GLU A 104 17.97 -6.77 -10.87
C GLU A 104 18.90 -7.14 -12.04
N ALA A 105 19.30 -6.16 -12.83
CA ALA A 105 20.18 -6.31 -13.98
C ALA A 105 19.71 -7.41 -14.96
N GLY A 106 18.41 -7.55 -15.17
CA GLY A 106 17.80 -8.55 -16.05
C GLY A 106 17.82 -9.97 -15.48
N ILE A 107 18.17 -10.14 -14.21
CA ILE A 107 18.11 -11.40 -13.50
C ILE A 107 17.12 -11.29 -12.37
N GLY A 108 16.11 -12.15 -12.39
CA GLY A 108 15.11 -12.15 -11.35
C GLY A 108 15.49 -13.04 -10.18
N CYS A 109 15.10 -12.63 -8.98
CA CYS A 109 15.18 -13.47 -7.80
C CYS A 109 13.84 -13.52 -7.05
N ASN A 110 13.70 -14.51 -6.18
CA ASN A 110 12.48 -14.68 -5.39
C ASN A 110 12.31 -13.52 -4.41
N GLY A 111 11.21 -12.77 -4.55
CA GLY A 111 10.82 -11.68 -3.66
C GLY A 111 9.95 -12.12 -2.47
N GLY A 112 9.76 -13.42 -2.26
CA GLY A 112 8.83 -13.94 -1.26
C GLY A 112 7.38 -13.93 -1.75
N ALA A 113 6.43 -13.81 -0.84
CA ALA A 113 5.02 -13.62 -1.17
C ALA A 113 4.70 -12.13 -1.30
N ALA A 114 3.77 -11.78 -2.18
CA ALA A 114 3.17 -10.45 -2.18
C ALA A 114 2.36 -10.23 -0.90
N ALA A 115 2.36 -9.02 -0.39
CA ALA A 115 1.71 -8.68 0.87
C ALA A 115 1.06 -7.30 0.82
N GLY A 116 0.10 -7.07 1.69
CA GLY A 116 -0.37 -5.75 2.09
C GLY A 116 0.09 -5.44 3.51
N PHE A 117 -0.26 -4.25 3.99
CA PHE A 117 0.02 -3.82 5.35
C PHE A 117 -1.18 -3.15 5.99
N VAL A 118 -1.43 -3.48 7.28
CA VAL A 118 -2.18 -2.58 8.15
C VAL A 118 -1.15 -1.78 8.96
N ILE A 119 -1.10 -0.48 8.71
CA ILE A 119 -0.14 0.45 9.33
C ILE A 119 -0.88 1.29 10.37
N GLY A 120 -0.46 1.20 11.62
CA GLY A 120 -1.05 1.96 12.73
C GLY A 120 -0.11 3.03 13.24
N MET A 121 -0.57 4.29 13.27
CA MET A 121 0.17 5.44 13.79
C MET A 121 -0.83 6.52 14.25
N ASP A 122 -0.53 7.19 15.36
CA ASP A 122 -1.34 8.31 15.90
C ASP A 122 -2.83 7.99 16.10
N GLY A 123 -3.14 6.74 16.47
CA GLY A 123 -4.52 6.28 16.67
C GLY A 123 -5.31 6.02 15.39
N VAL A 124 -4.68 6.09 14.21
CA VAL A 124 -5.27 5.79 12.90
C VAL A 124 -4.67 4.50 12.35
N LYS A 125 -5.48 3.66 11.72
CA LYS A 125 -5.05 2.45 11.01
C LYS A 125 -5.35 2.56 9.53
N VAL A 126 -4.34 2.37 8.70
CA VAL A 126 -4.43 2.39 7.24
C VAL A 126 -4.12 1.00 6.69
N TYR A 127 -5.05 0.40 5.95
CA TYR A 127 -4.80 -0.81 5.19
C TYR A 127 -4.35 -0.44 3.78
N HIS A 128 -3.12 -0.76 3.44
CA HIS A 128 -2.60 -0.71 2.07
C HIS A 128 -2.60 -2.13 1.52
N ALA A 129 -3.47 -2.41 0.55
CA ALA A 129 -3.67 -3.77 0.06
C ALA A 129 -2.46 -4.31 -0.74
N GLY A 130 -1.57 -3.42 -1.20
CA GLY A 130 -0.58 -3.76 -2.21
C GLY A 130 -1.25 -4.13 -3.52
N ASP A 131 -0.51 -4.82 -4.38
CA ASP A 131 -1.08 -5.42 -5.57
C ASP A 131 -1.73 -6.75 -5.24
N THR A 132 -3.00 -6.86 -5.57
CA THR A 132 -3.77 -8.06 -5.24
C THR A 132 -4.97 -8.26 -6.16
N ALA A 133 -5.32 -9.53 -6.40
CA ALA A 133 -6.67 -9.93 -6.78
C ALA A 133 -7.60 -9.84 -5.57
N LEU A 134 -8.91 -9.92 -5.80
CA LEU A 134 -9.90 -10.09 -4.74
C LEU A 134 -9.77 -11.48 -4.09
N PHE A 135 -9.79 -11.52 -2.76
CA PHE A 135 -9.84 -12.77 -2.00
C PHE A 135 -10.76 -12.64 -0.77
N SER A 136 -11.34 -13.77 -0.34
CA SER A 136 -12.37 -13.77 0.70
C SER A 136 -11.85 -13.29 2.07
N ASP A 137 -10.58 -13.56 2.36
CA ASP A 137 -9.99 -13.30 3.68
C ASP A 137 -9.66 -11.82 3.89
N MET A 138 -9.93 -10.95 2.91
CA MET A 138 -10.00 -9.49 3.13
C MET A 138 -11.03 -9.12 4.20
N LYS A 139 -12.05 -9.98 4.44
CA LYS A 139 -12.97 -9.84 5.57
C LYS A 139 -12.26 -9.88 6.92
N LEU A 140 -11.28 -10.78 7.05
CA LEU A 140 -10.51 -10.90 8.27
C LEU A 140 -9.64 -9.66 8.54
N VAL A 141 -9.19 -8.97 7.49
CA VAL A 141 -8.49 -7.68 7.66
C VAL A 141 -9.43 -6.66 8.31
N GLY A 142 -10.67 -6.57 7.85
CA GLY A 142 -11.70 -5.73 8.45
C GLY A 142 -12.03 -6.12 9.89
N GLU A 143 -12.32 -7.41 10.11
CA GLU A 143 -12.78 -7.95 11.40
C GLU A 143 -11.70 -7.91 12.50
N LEU A 144 -10.43 -8.14 12.15
CA LEU A 144 -9.34 -8.22 13.14
C LEU A 144 -8.68 -6.86 13.40
N TYR A 145 -8.55 -6.04 12.36
CA TYR A 145 -7.72 -4.83 12.47
C TYR A 145 -8.53 -3.54 12.45
N HIS A 146 -9.76 -3.56 11.92
CA HIS A 146 -10.66 -2.39 11.85
C HIS A 146 -9.94 -1.15 11.28
N PRO A 147 -9.45 -1.18 10.03
CA PRO A 147 -8.77 -0.03 9.44
C PRO A 147 -9.73 1.15 9.26
N ASP A 148 -9.24 2.36 9.52
CA ASP A 148 -9.99 3.60 9.27
C ASP A 148 -10.03 3.93 7.78
N VAL A 149 -8.93 3.62 7.08
CA VAL A 149 -8.75 3.86 5.64
C VAL A 149 -8.27 2.59 4.95
N ALA A 150 -8.83 2.28 3.77
CA ALA A 150 -8.35 1.24 2.88
C ALA A 150 -7.85 1.85 1.56
N LEU A 151 -6.62 1.51 1.18
CA LEU A 151 -6.00 1.84 -0.09
C LEU A 151 -6.09 0.61 -0.99
N LEU A 152 -6.94 0.67 -2.03
CA LEU A 152 -7.28 -0.50 -2.86
C LEU A 152 -6.90 -0.27 -4.32
N PRO A 153 -6.19 -1.19 -4.98
CA PRO A 153 -5.87 -1.09 -6.39
C PRO A 153 -7.14 -1.30 -7.23
N ILE A 154 -7.31 -0.49 -8.30
CA ILE A 154 -8.48 -0.53 -9.18
C ILE A 154 -8.14 -0.61 -10.67
N GLY A 155 -6.85 -0.74 -11.03
CA GLY A 155 -6.36 -0.67 -12.41
C GLY A 155 -6.77 -1.83 -13.32
N GLY A 156 -7.26 -2.94 -12.78
CA GLY A 156 -7.93 -4.04 -13.48
C GLY A 156 -7.00 -5.07 -14.12
N ARG A 157 -5.99 -4.65 -14.89
CA ARG A 157 -5.20 -5.61 -15.68
C ARG A 157 -4.28 -6.50 -14.84
N PHE A 158 -3.63 -5.92 -13.86
CA PHE A 158 -2.64 -6.58 -13.00
C PHE A 158 -3.14 -6.78 -11.58
N THR A 159 -4.18 -6.05 -11.21
CA THR A 159 -4.82 -6.06 -9.89
C THR A 159 -6.33 -6.15 -10.04
N MET A 160 -7.05 -5.91 -8.96
CA MET A 160 -8.52 -5.79 -8.99
C MET A 160 -8.96 -4.72 -9.98
N GLY A 161 -10.05 -4.96 -10.68
CA GLY A 161 -10.83 -3.93 -11.35
C GLY A 161 -11.86 -3.31 -10.40
N ILE A 162 -12.68 -2.39 -10.92
CA ILE A 162 -13.68 -1.67 -10.12
C ILE A 162 -14.62 -2.62 -9.39
N SER A 163 -15.15 -3.64 -10.07
CA SER A 163 -16.13 -4.58 -9.49
C SER A 163 -15.54 -5.37 -8.32
N GLU A 164 -14.35 -5.89 -8.47
CA GLU A 164 -13.63 -6.63 -7.44
C GLU A 164 -13.23 -5.72 -6.27
N ALA A 165 -12.76 -4.51 -6.57
CA ALA A 165 -12.39 -3.52 -5.55
C ALA A 165 -13.58 -3.03 -4.73
N MET A 166 -14.78 -2.94 -5.31
CA MET A 166 -16.01 -2.67 -4.58
C MET A 166 -16.33 -3.80 -3.58
N MET A 167 -16.16 -5.07 -3.98
CA MET A 167 -16.32 -6.19 -3.06
C MET A 167 -15.24 -6.17 -1.96
N ALA A 168 -14.00 -5.87 -2.31
CA ALA A 168 -12.91 -5.73 -1.36
C ALA A 168 -13.19 -4.62 -0.33
N ALA A 169 -13.69 -3.46 -0.77
CA ALA A 169 -14.08 -2.37 0.12
C ALA A 169 -15.14 -2.82 1.14
N ASN A 170 -16.16 -3.56 0.67
CA ASN A 170 -17.19 -4.12 1.56
C ASN A 170 -16.63 -5.18 2.52
N PHE A 171 -15.66 -5.99 2.08
CA PHE A 171 -15.02 -6.99 2.94
C PHE A 171 -14.18 -6.33 4.04
N VAL A 172 -13.41 -5.31 3.70
CA VAL A 172 -12.55 -4.58 4.64
C VAL A 172 -13.37 -3.67 5.56
N GLY A 173 -14.45 -3.05 5.07
CA GLY A 173 -15.35 -2.22 5.86
C GLY A 173 -14.70 -0.98 6.48
N ALA A 174 -13.65 -0.42 5.86
CA ALA A 174 -13.03 0.83 6.31
C ALA A 174 -13.98 2.02 6.13
N LYS A 175 -13.84 3.04 6.99
CA LYS A 175 -14.68 4.26 6.90
C LYS A 175 -14.43 5.05 5.62
N MET A 176 -13.19 5.02 5.14
CA MET A 176 -12.77 5.67 3.90
C MET A 176 -12.02 4.71 3.01
N VAL A 177 -12.25 4.82 1.70
CA VAL A 177 -11.50 4.08 0.68
C VAL A 177 -10.83 5.07 -0.26
N ILE A 178 -9.57 4.84 -0.56
CA ILE A 178 -8.79 5.60 -1.53
C ILE A 178 -8.37 4.64 -2.64
N PRO A 179 -8.82 4.82 -3.88
CA PRO A 179 -8.36 4.00 -5.00
C PRO A 179 -6.91 4.37 -5.34
N ILE A 180 -6.12 3.34 -5.62
CA ILE A 180 -4.70 3.44 -6.02
C ILE A 180 -4.42 2.54 -7.23
N HIS A 181 -3.18 2.51 -7.73
CA HIS A 181 -2.70 1.64 -8.81
C HIS A 181 -3.55 1.74 -10.06
N TYR A 182 -3.82 2.97 -10.54
CA TYR A 182 -4.57 3.23 -11.76
C TYR A 182 -4.03 4.49 -12.47
N ASN A 183 -4.29 4.60 -13.77
CA ASN A 183 -3.93 5.73 -14.63
C ASN A 183 -2.44 6.07 -14.76
N THR A 184 -1.53 5.28 -14.17
CA THR A 184 -0.09 5.46 -14.36
C THR A 184 0.31 5.13 -15.80
N TRP A 185 -0.25 4.05 -16.34
CA TRP A 185 0.00 3.58 -17.70
C TRP A 185 -1.32 3.32 -18.43
N GLU A 186 -1.27 3.36 -19.78
CA GLU A 186 -2.43 3.07 -20.63
C GLU A 186 -3.11 1.72 -20.27
N LYS A 187 -2.30 0.71 -19.90
CA LYS A 187 -2.81 -0.64 -19.58
C LYS A 187 -3.66 -0.71 -18.31
N ILE A 188 -3.52 0.28 -17.41
CA ILE A 188 -4.26 0.39 -16.16
C ILE A 188 -5.11 1.67 -16.11
N ARG A 189 -5.43 2.21 -17.28
CA ARG A 189 -6.30 3.38 -17.37
C ARG A 189 -7.74 3.01 -17.00
N VAL A 190 -8.29 3.72 -16.03
CA VAL A 190 -9.67 3.54 -15.55
C VAL A 190 -10.22 4.86 -15.02
N ASP A 191 -11.52 5.10 -15.24
CA ASP A 191 -12.24 6.19 -14.58
C ASP A 191 -12.63 5.74 -13.16
N PRO A 192 -12.16 6.39 -12.09
CA PRO A 192 -12.49 6.01 -10.71
C PRO A 192 -13.88 6.49 -10.27
N ALA A 193 -14.56 7.34 -11.04
CA ALA A 193 -15.86 7.89 -10.63
C ALA A 193 -16.95 6.82 -10.42
N PRO A 194 -17.11 5.79 -11.29
CA PRO A 194 -18.07 4.71 -11.05
C PRO A 194 -17.81 3.92 -9.77
N PHE A 195 -16.53 3.72 -9.40
CA PHE A 195 -16.14 3.08 -8.14
C PHE A 195 -16.66 3.89 -6.93
N LYS A 196 -16.42 5.21 -6.93
CA LYS A 196 -16.90 6.10 -5.88
C LYS A 196 -18.42 6.10 -5.78
N GLU A 197 -19.11 6.34 -6.90
CA GLU A 197 -20.57 6.41 -6.94
C GLU A 197 -21.22 5.12 -6.42
N ALA A 198 -20.71 3.98 -6.80
CA ALA A 198 -21.27 2.70 -6.40
C ALA A 198 -21.10 2.43 -4.90
N ILE A 199 -19.92 2.70 -4.32
CA ILE A 199 -19.66 2.50 -2.88
C ILE A 199 -20.51 3.48 -2.06
N GLU A 200 -20.46 4.78 -2.35
CA GLU A 200 -21.15 5.80 -1.56
C GLU A 200 -22.68 5.72 -1.67
N ARG A 201 -23.21 5.10 -2.73
CA ARG A 201 -24.65 4.81 -2.88
C ARG A 201 -25.13 3.64 -2.02
N THR A 202 -24.29 2.64 -1.81
CA THR A 202 -24.68 1.35 -1.20
C THR A 202 -24.18 1.16 0.22
N THR A 203 -23.34 2.06 0.71
CA THR A 203 -22.71 1.99 2.04
C THR A 203 -22.53 3.39 2.64
N ASP A 204 -22.17 3.45 3.93
CA ASP A 204 -21.78 4.70 4.60
C ASP A 204 -20.29 5.06 4.40
N MET A 205 -19.54 4.22 3.69
CA MET A 205 -18.12 4.46 3.40
C MET A 205 -17.96 5.70 2.52
N LYS A 206 -16.86 6.45 2.72
CA LYS A 206 -16.50 7.58 1.87
C LYS A 206 -15.40 7.16 0.91
N VAL A 207 -15.49 7.55 -0.35
CA VAL A 207 -14.42 7.34 -1.33
C VAL A 207 -13.75 8.66 -1.65
N LYS A 208 -12.45 8.74 -1.39
CA LYS A 208 -11.64 9.90 -1.72
C LYS A 208 -10.78 9.59 -2.94
N ILE A 209 -11.16 10.11 -4.09
CA ILE A 209 -10.32 10.09 -5.30
C ILE A 209 -9.32 11.24 -5.15
N LEU A 210 -8.04 10.91 -5.08
CA LEU A 210 -6.94 11.87 -5.01
C LEU A 210 -6.25 12.01 -6.38
N GLN A 211 -5.71 13.18 -6.64
CA GLN A 211 -4.73 13.36 -7.72
C GLN A 211 -3.32 13.10 -7.16
N PRO A 212 -2.33 12.69 -8.00
CA PRO A 212 -0.95 12.57 -7.54
C PRO A 212 -0.46 13.84 -6.86
N GLY A 213 0.05 13.69 -5.63
CA GLY A 213 0.47 14.79 -4.74
C GLY A 213 -0.65 15.38 -3.86
N GLU A 214 -1.92 15.00 -4.07
CA GLU A 214 -3.02 15.45 -3.23
C GLU A 214 -3.08 14.65 -1.91
N SER A 215 -3.50 15.33 -0.84
CA SER A 215 -3.56 14.79 0.51
C SER A 215 -4.96 14.83 1.11
N VAL A 216 -5.20 13.95 2.08
CA VAL A 216 -6.38 13.96 2.93
C VAL A 216 -5.97 13.79 4.40
N GLU A 217 -6.62 14.53 5.30
CA GLU A 217 -6.44 14.41 6.74
C GLU A 217 -7.39 13.36 7.33
N ILE A 218 -6.85 12.46 8.16
CA ILE A 218 -7.62 11.45 8.88
C ILE A 218 -7.50 11.70 10.37
N MET A 219 -8.65 11.87 11.02
CA MET A 219 -8.71 12.00 12.48
C MET A 219 -8.87 10.61 13.11
N PRO A 220 -8.25 10.37 14.27
CA PRO A 220 -8.49 9.16 15.03
C PRO A 220 -9.99 8.99 15.31
N SER A 221 -10.44 7.75 15.29
CA SER A 221 -11.80 7.43 15.74
C SER A 221 -11.88 7.62 17.27
N ALA A 222 -12.94 8.29 17.71
CA ALA A 222 -13.20 8.51 19.13
C ALA A 222 -13.47 7.19 19.87
#